data_408f23a6cd443731ac13e1ff57beaaa8
#
_entry.id   408f23a6cd443731ac13e1ff57beaaa8
#
_cell.length_a   1.000
_cell.length_b   1.000
_cell.length_c   1.000
_cell.angle_alpha   90.00
_cell.angle_beta   90.00
_cell.angle_gamma   90.00
#
_symmetry.space_group_name_H-M   'P 1'
#
loop_
_entity.id
_entity.type
_entity.pdbx_description
1 polymer ?
#
loop_
_entity_poly.entity_id
_entity_poly.type
_entity_poly.pdbx_seq_one_letter_code
_entity_poly.pdbx_strand_id
1 'polypeptide(L)'
;MAKRVFLIVLDSFGIGAEPDAEQFGDAGANTLAAIAAHPNFKGRHLAELGLFNLDGVTCGQPAAQPVGSFARLREASAGKDTTIGHWEIAGLLSAEPLPTFPNGFPQELLDAFTARTGYKVLCNKPYSGTEVIRDYGEEHARTGALIVYTSADSVFQIAANEAIVPVPKLYE
;
A
#
# COMPACT_ATOMS: atom_id res chain seq x y z
N MET A 1 3.52 35.25 10.92
CA MET A 1 3.93 34.27 9.89
C MET A 1 3.02 33.02 10.00
N ALA A 2 2.51 32.53 8.89
CA ALA A 2 1.74 31.29 8.91
C ALA A 2 2.66 30.12 9.29
N LYS A 3 2.29 29.34 10.29
CA LYS A 3 2.98 28.10 10.64
C LYS A 3 2.68 27.06 9.54
N ARG A 4 3.71 26.34 9.08
CA ARG A 4 3.57 25.26 8.09
C ARG A 4 3.98 23.95 8.74
N VAL A 5 3.25 22.90 8.44
CA VAL A 5 3.58 21.52 8.83
C VAL A 5 3.70 20.71 7.56
N PHE A 6 4.75 19.90 7.48
CA PHE A 6 4.96 18.95 6.39
C PHE A 6 4.88 17.55 6.99
N LEU A 7 3.94 16.74 6.51
CA LEU A 7 3.87 15.32 6.81
C LEU A 7 4.46 14.56 5.63
N ILE A 8 5.53 13.79 5.90
CA ILE A 8 6.19 12.97 4.88
C ILE A 8 6.02 11.51 5.29
N VAL A 9 5.28 10.76 4.50
CA VAL A 9 5.10 9.32 4.66
C VAL A 9 6.07 8.59 3.74
N LEU A 10 6.93 7.77 4.32
CA LEU A 10 7.80 6.87 3.57
C LEU A 10 7.05 5.55 3.39
N ASP A 11 6.35 5.45 2.27
CA ASP A 11 5.54 4.27 1.95
C ASP A 11 6.40 3.00 1.89
N SER A 12 5.87 1.91 2.38
CA SER A 12 6.54 0.60 2.47
C SER A 12 7.85 0.58 3.27
N PHE A 13 8.12 1.60 4.09
CA PHE A 13 9.33 1.72 4.89
C PHE A 13 9.10 1.22 6.33
N GLY A 14 8.89 -0.08 6.48
CA GLY A 14 8.66 -0.70 7.80
C GLY A 14 9.93 -0.76 8.66
N ILE A 15 9.80 -0.46 9.95
CA ILE A 15 10.89 -0.45 10.95
C ILE A 15 10.76 -1.62 11.93
N GLY A 16 10.45 -2.79 11.45
CA GLY A 16 10.20 -4.01 12.21
C GLY A 16 8.74 -4.42 12.16
N ALA A 17 8.46 -5.59 12.72
CA ALA A 17 7.14 -6.17 12.77
C ALA A 17 6.35 -5.63 13.97
N GLU A 18 5.06 -5.40 13.80
CA GLU A 18 4.14 -5.12 14.89
C GLU A 18 3.86 -6.39 15.73
N PRO A 19 3.36 -6.28 16.98
CA PRO A 19 3.09 -7.43 17.84
C PRO A 19 2.10 -8.45 17.27
N ASP A 20 1.22 -8.03 16.39
CA ASP A 20 0.20 -8.85 15.72
C ASP A 20 0.59 -9.30 14.29
N ALA A 21 1.81 -9.02 13.85
CA ALA A 21 2.32 -9.33 12.52
C ALA A 21 2.17 -10.82 12.12
N GLU A 22 2.20 -11.74 13.09
CA GLU A 22 1.98 -13.17 12.83
C GLU A 22 0.60 -13.46 12.24
N GLN A 23 -0.43 -12.70 12.65
CA GLN A 23 -1.79 -12.85 12.14
C GLN A 23 -1.90 -12.50 10.66
N PHE A 24 -0.97 -11.69 10.18
CA PHE A 24 -0.91 -11.19 8.80
C PHE A 24 0.20 -11.85 7.96
N GLY A 25 0.94 -12.81 8.54
CA GLY A 25 2.05 -13.47 7.84
C GLY A 25 3.31 -12.61 7.71
N ASP A 26 3.42 -11.52 8.48
CA ASP A 26 4.50 -10.54 8.41
C ASP A 26 5.51 -10.68 9.56
N ALA A 27 5.51 -11.79 10.28
CA ALA A 27 6.47 -12.04 11.34
C ALA A 27 7.91 -11.86 10.83
N GLY A 28 8.68 -11.03 11.53
CA GLY A 28 10.08 -10.75 11.18
C GLY A 28 10.27 -9.76 10.02
N ALA A 29 9.21 -9.16 9.47
CA ALA A 29 9.32 -8.12 8.45
C ALA A 29 10.10 -6.91 8.99
N ASN A 30 11.12 -6.47 8.26
CA ASN A 30 11.94 -5.30 8.64
C ASN A 30 12.61 -4.69 7.40
N THR A 31 11.91 -3.81 6.72
CA THR A 31 12.41 -3.15 5.50
C THR A 31 13.61 -2.26 5.81
N LEU A 32 13.59 -1.55 6.95
CA LEU A 32 14.72 -0.71 7.35
C LEU A 32 16.00 -1.53 7.50
N ALA A 33 15.95 -2.68 8.17
CA ALA A 33 17.12 -3.54 8.34
C ALA A 33 17.66 -4.05 7.00
N ALA A 34 16.77 -4.45 6.09
CA ALA A 34 17.15 -4.90 4.75
C ALA A 34 17.81 -3.79 3.92
N ILE A 35 17.26 -2.58 3.96
CA ILE A 35 17.80 -1.41 3.24
C ILE A 35 19.12 -0.95 3.88
N ALA A 36 19.21 -0.91 5.21
CA ALA A 36 20.40 -0.49 5.93
C ALA A 36 21.60 -1.42 5.72
N ALA A 37 21.35 -2.70 5.41
CA ALA A 37 22.37 -3.67 5.05
C ALA A 37 22.97 -3.45 3.64
N HIS A 38 22.31 -2.65 2.78
CA HIS A 38 22.77 -2.42 1.43
C HIS A 38 23.94 -1.41 1.41
N PRO A 39 25.06 -1.68 0.70
CA PRO A 39 26.25 -0.84 0.72
C PRO A 39 26.04 0.59 0.20
N ASN A 40 25.00 0.81 -0.60
CA ASN A 40 24.66 2.13 -1.12
C ASN A 40 23.66 2.90 -0.23
N PHE A 41 23.25 2.36 0.90
CA PHE A 41 22.36 3.06 1.82
C PHE A 41 23.03 4.31 2.38
N LYS A 42 22.34 5.45 2.29
CA LYS A 42 22.81 6.75 2.76
C LYS A 42 21.72 7.45 3.57
N GLY A 43 21.48 6.98 4.78
CA GLY A 43 20.46 7.53 5.68
C GLY A 43 20.97 8.58 6.68
N ARG A 44 22.00 9.39 6.34
CA ARG A 44 22.64 10.30 7.26
C ARG A 44 21.66 11.24 7.97
N HIS A 45 20.81 11.93 7.22
CA HIS A 45 19.87 12.88 7.82
C HIS A 45 18.78 12.19 8.65
N LEU A 46 18.34 10.99 8.25
CA LEU A 46 17.43 10.20 9.04
C LEU A 46 18.09 9.74 10.35
N ALA A 47 19.36 9.37 10.32
CA ALA A 47 20.13 9.06 11.52
C ALA A 47 20.26 10.29 12.45
N GLU A 48 20.61 11.46 11.89
CA GLU A 48 20.69 12.71 12.66
C GLU A 48 19.35 13.09 13.30
N LEU A 49 18.22 12.78 12.66
CA LEU A 49 16.87 12.96 13.21
C LEU A 49 16.51 11.96 14.31
N GLY A 50 17.21 10.82 14.41
CA GLY A 50 17.01 9.82 15.44
C GLY A 50 16.39 8.50 14.95
N LEU A 51 16.37 8.22 13.65
CA LEU A 51 15.80 6.98 13.10
C LEU A 51 16.37 5.72 13.78
N PHE A 52 17.69 5.66 13.97
CA PHE A 52 18.37 4.53 14.59
C PHE A 52 18.38 4.58 16.12
N ASN A 53 17.79 5.60 16.73
CA ASN A 53 17.56 5.70 18.17
C ASN A 53 16.18 5.18 18.59
N LEU A 54 15.31 4.83 17.62
CA LEU A 54 14.01 4.26 17.88
C LEU A 54 14.15 2.93 18.64
N ASP A 55 13.29 2.71 19.61
CA ASP A 55 13.24 1.46 20.37
C ASP A 55 13.02 0.25 19.44
N GLY A 56 13.78 -0.82 19.68
CA GLY A 56 13.74 -2.04 18.86
C GLY A 56 14.49 -1.96 17.53
N VAL A 57 15.07 -0.82 17.14
CA VAL A 57 15.94 -0.72 15.96
C VAL A 57 17.34 -1.21 16.31
N THR A 58 17.79 -2.26 15.62
CA THR A 58 19.08 -2.93 15.85
C THR A 58 20.07 -2.75 14.71
N CYS A 59 19.71 -2.01 13.66
CA CYS A 59 20.56 -1.70 12.52
C CYS A 59 21.00 -0.23 12.52
N GLY A 60 22.01 0.09 11.73
CA GLY A 60 22.54 1.44 11.61
C GLY A 60 23.30 1.91 12.85
N GLN A 61 23.60 3.20 12.89
CA GLN A 61 24.33 3.83 14.00
C GLN A 61 23.43 4.90 14.64
N PRO A 62 23.06 4.74 15.92
CA PRO A 62 22.30 5.76 16.65
C PRO A 62 23.06 7.07 16.73
N ALA A 63 22.37 8.19 16.60
CA ALA A 63 22.96 9.50 16.87
C ALA A 63 23.19 9.69 18.38
N ALA A 64 24.36 10.19 18.75
CA ALA A 64 24.67 10.51 20.16
C ALA A 64 23.78 11.65 20.70
N GLN A 65 23.42 12.58 19.82
CA GLN A 65 22.55 13.72 20.12
C GLN A 65 21.61 13.93 18.93
N PRO A 66 20.47 13.22 18.88
CA PRO A 66 19.49 13.42 17.82
C PRO A 66 18.93 14.84 17.81
N VAL A 67 18.78 15.42 16.62
CA VAL A 67 18.23 16.78 16.47
C VAL A 67 16.70 16.78 16.32
N GLY A 68 16.09 15.62 16.13
CA GLY A 68 14.65 15.43 16.05
C GLY A 68 14.07 14.78 17.30
N SER A 69 12.75 14.82 17.41
CA SER A 69 12.00 13.96 18.32
C SER A 69 11.54 12.73 17.55
N PHE A 70 11.65 11.58 18.15
CA PHE A 70 11.28 10.31 17.53
C PHE A 70 10.49 9.47 18.51
N ALA A 71 9.56 8.69 17.98
CA ALA A 71 8.76 7.76 18.76
C ALA A 71 8.33 6.59 17.86
N ARG A 72 8.09 5.45 18.48
CA ARG A 72 7.40 4.34 17.87
C ARG A 72 5.92 4.48 18.17
N LEU A 73 5.09 4.41 17.14
CA LEU A 73 3.64 4.47 17.24
C LEU A 73 3.08 3.10 16.89
N ARG A 74 2.00 2.73 17.56
CA ARG A 74 1.21 1.56 17.24
C ARG A 74 -0.11 2.03 16.63
N GLU A 75 -0.52 1.41 15.54
CA GLU A 75 -1.85 1.63 14.99
C GLU A 75 -2.94 1.16 15.95
N ALA A 76 -4.07 1.85 15.96
CA ALA A 76 -5.25 1.55 16.74
C ALA A 76 -6.37 0.94 15.88
N SER A 77 -6.33 1.16 14.58
CA SER A 77 -7.28 0.59 13.63
C SER A 77 -7.05 -0.91 13.44
N ALA A 78 -8.12 -1.63 13.09
CA ALA A 78 -8.03 -3.03 12.71
C ALA A 78 -7.72 -3.17 11.22
N GLY A 79 -6.88 -4.17 10.89
CA GLY A 79 -6.44 -4.42 9.51
C GLY A 79 -5.09 -3.80 9.19
N LYS A 80 -4.45 -4.27 8.11
CA LYS A 80 -3.09 -3.84 7.74
C LYS A 80 -3.01 -3.17 6.36
N ASP A 81 -4.14 -2.78 5.81
CA ASP A 81 -4.13 -2.19 4.49
C ASP A 81 -3.74 -0.71 4.50
N THR A 82 -3.14 -0.27 3.40
CA THR A 82 -2.68 1.11 3.22
C THR A 82 -3.80 2.15 3.38
N THR A 83 -5.02 1.82 2.99
CA THR A 83 -6.17 2.73 3.06
C THR A 83 -6.51 3.03 4.52
N ILE A 84 -6.64 2.01 5.36
CA ILE A 84 -6.91 2.16 6.80
C ILE A 84 -5.78 2.94 7.48
N GLY A 85 -4.51 2.61 7.18
CA GLY A 85 -3.38 3.34 7.74
C GLY A 85 -3.37 4.83 7.40
N HIS A 86 -3.71 5.20 6.17
CA HIS A 86 -3.82 6.61 5.77
C HIS A 86 -5.03 7.30 6.43
N TRP A 87 -6.13 6.61 6.61
CA TRP A 87 -7.29 7.15 7.36
C TRP A 87 -6.93 7.42 8.81
N GLU A 88 -6.19 6.51 9.45
CA GLU A 88 -5.76 6.70 10.84
C GLU A 88 -4.80 7.88 10.97
N ILE A 89 -3.85 8.07 10.05
CA ILE A 89 -2.99 9.27 9.99
C ILE A 89 -3.84 10.54 9.87
N ALA A 90 -4.97 10.48 9.17
CA ALA A 90 -5.93 11.59 9.07
C ALA A 90 -6.88 11.72 10.28
N GLY A 91 -6.77 10.83 11.27
CA GLY A 91 -7.57 10.85 12.50
C GLY A 91 -8.85 10.01 12.46
N LEU A 92 -9.01 9.15 11.46
CA LEU A 92 -10.14 8.23 11.34
C LEU A 92 -9.74 6.82 11.79
N LEU A 93 -10.29 6.35 12.89
CA LEU A 93 -10.04 5.00 13.38
C LEU A 93 -11.08 4.02 12.81
N SER A 94 -10.62 2.91 12.28
CA SER A 94 -11.45 1.83 11.76
C SER A 94 -11.47 0.66 12.76
N ALA A 95 -12.63 0.45 13.38
CA ALA A 95 -12.80 -0.63 14.35
C ALA A 95 -12.81 -2.03 13.71
N GLU A 96 -13.12 -2.11 12.43
CA GLU A 96 -13.18 -3.34 11.66
C GLU A 96 -12.27 -3.25 10.43
N PRO A 97 -11.58 -4.35 10.06
CA PRO A 97 -10.77 -4.38 8.85
C PRO A 97 -11.65 -4.32 7.59
N LEU A 98 -11.09 -3.84 6.50
CA LEU A 98 -11.75 -3.94 5.20
C LEU A 98 -11.87 -5.41 4.78
N PRO A 99 -12.96 -5.79 4.06
CA PRO A 99 -13.13 -7.15 3.57
C PRO A 99 -12.03 -7.49 2.57
N THR A 100 -11.48 -8.69 2.65
CA THR A 100 -10.47 -9.19 1.72
C THR A 100 -11.10 -10.12 0.68
N PHE A 101 -10.52 -10.15 -0.52
CA PHE A 101 -11.02 -10.92 -1.65
C PHE A 101 -9.94 -11.87 -2.21
N PRO A 102 -9.51 -12.89 -1.43
CA PRO A 102 -8.41 -13.78 -1.82
C PRO A 102 -8.71 -14.60 -3.08
N ASN A 103 -9.99 -14.78 -3.42
CA ASN A 103 -10.44 -15.49 -4.62
C ASN A 103 -11.01 -14.55 -5.69
N GLY A 104 -10.77 -13.24 -5.58
CA GLY A 104 -11.39 -12.22 -6.42
C GLY A 104 -12.76 -11.77 -5.89
N PHE A 105 -13.34 -10.78 -6.52
CA PHE A 105 -14.64 -10.21 -6.15
C PHE A 105 -15.78 -11.18 -6.45
N PRO A 106 -16.90 -11.13 -5.69
CA PRO A 106 -18.10 -11.92 -5.97
C PRO A 106 -18.62 -11.69 -7.40
N GLN A 107 -19.09 -12.75 -8.04
CA GLN A 107 -19.58 -12.69 -9.41
C GLN A 107 -20.74 -11.69 -9.56
N GLU A 108 -21.62 -11.59 -8.57
CA GLU A 108 -22.72 -10.63 -8.55
C GLU A 108 -22.25 -9.16 -8.67
N LEU A 109 -21.11 -8.83 -8.04
CA LEU A 109 -20.51 -7.50 -8.15
C LEU A 109 -20.01 -7.24 -9.57
N LEU A 110 -19.37 -8.23 -10.20
CA LEU A 110 -18.86 -8.11 -11.56
C LEU A 110 -20.00 -8.03 -12.59
N ASP A 111 -21.06 -8.77 -12.38
CA ASP A 111 -22.25 -8.73 -13.21
C ASP A 111 -22.93 -7.36 -13.14
N ALA A 112 -23.06 -6.82 -11.91
CA ALA A 112 -23.59 -5.48 -11.70
C ALA A 112 -22.69 -4.39 -12.33
N PHE A 113 -21.38 -4.55 -12.22
CA PHE A 113 -20.40 -3.67 -12.86
C PHE A 113 -20.55 -3.71 -14.40
N THR A 114 -20.56 -4.91 -14.97
CA THR A 114 -20.71 -5.11 -16.41
C THR A 114 -22.05 -4.56 -16.93
N ALA A 115 -23.14 -4.79 -16.20
CA ALA A 115 -24.46 -4.28 -16.58
C ALA A 115 -24.54 -2.76 -16.60
N ARG A 116 -23.83 -2.10 -15.67
CA ARG A 116 -23.82 -0.62 -15.57
C ARG A 116 -22.87 0.04 -16.56
N THR A 117 -21.70 -0.55 -16.76
CA THR A 117 -20.62 0.06 -17.58
C THR A 117 -20.62 -0.40 -19.03
N GLY A 118 -21.19 -1.57 -19.31
CA GLY A 118 -21.12 -2.23 -20.62
C GLY A 118 -19.78 -2.90 -20.90
N TYR A 119 -18.80 -2.80 -20.01
CA TYR A 119 -17.50 -3.43 -20.18
C TYR A 119 -17.49 -4.85 -19.61
N LYS A 120 -16.86 -5.76 -20.35
CA LYS A 120 -16.50 -7.08 -19.82
C LYS A 120 -15.32 -6.99 -18.88
N VAL A 121 -15.20 -7.93 -17.97
CA VAL A 121 -14.12 -8.01 -16.99
C VAL A 121 -13.13 -9.11 -17.39
N LEU A 122 -11.85 -8.76 -17.30
CA LEU A 122 -10.73 -9.70 -17.36
C LEU A 122 -10.12 -9.84 -15.97
N CYS A 123 -9.49 -10.98 -15.70
CA CYS A 123 -8.74 -11.32 -14.50
C CYS A 123 -9.60 -11.64 -13.27
N ASN A 124 -10.03 -10.66 -12.49
CA ASN A 124 -10.72 -10.83 -11.20
C ASN A 124 -9.95 -11.72 -10.21
N LYS A 125 -8.71 -11.38 -9.95
CA LYS A 125 -7.83 -12.11 -9.01
C LYS A 125 -7.01 -11.12 -8.19
N PRO A 126 -6.45 -11.55 -7.04
CA PRO A 126 -5.36 -10.82 -6.42
C PRO A 126 -4.15 -10.80 -7.36
N TYR A 127 -3.64 -9.61 -7.66
CA TYR A 127 -2.55 -9.42 -8.60
C TYR A 127 -1.71 -8.19 -8.29
N SER A 128 -0.44 -8.23 -8.67
CA SER A 128 0.39 -7.02 -8.78
C SER A 128 -0.01 -6.23 -10.03
N GLY A 129 -0.11 -4.90 -9.91
CA GLY A 129 -0.51 -4.03 -11.02
C GLY A 129 0.38 -4.14 -12.26
N THR A 130 1.69 -4.31 -12.08
CA THR A 130 2.63 -4.48 -13.20
C THR A 130 2.50 -5.84 -13.87
N GLU A 131 2.29 -6.89 -13.08
CA GLU A 131 2.13 -8.25 -13.60
C GLU A 131 0.78 -8.44 -14.30
N VAL A 132 -0.30 -7.90 -13.78
CA VAL A 132 -1.61 -8.00 -14.38
C VAL A 132 -1.66 -7.31 -15.75
N ILE A 133 -0.96 -6.19 -15.90
CA ILE A 133 -0.84 -5.49 -17.19
C ILE A 133 -0.02 -6.33 -18.18
N ARG A 134 1.07 -6.95 -17.75
CA ARG A 134 1.88 -7.84 -18.57
C ARG A 134 1.06 -9.03 -19.08
N ASP A 135 0.27 -9.64 -18.19
CA ASP A 135 -0.40 -10.92 -18.48
C ASP A 135 -1.76 -10.75 -19.20
N TYR A 136 -2.46 -9.62 -18.99
CA TYR A 136 -3.79 -9.36 -19.55
C TYR A 136 -3.84 -8.15 -20.49
N GLY A 137 -2.77 -7.37 -20.61
CA GLY A 137 -2.76 -6.13 -21.39
C GLY A 137 -3.01 -6.35 -22.89
N GLU A 138 -2.48 -7.42 -23.47
CA GLU A 138 -2.73 -7.76 -24.89
C GLU A 138 -4.20 -8.14 -25.13
N GLU A 139 -4.79 -8.93 -24.22
CA GLU A 139 -6.20 -9.28 -24.32
C GLU A 139 -7.11 -8.06 -24.13
N HIS A 140 -6.78 -7.19 -23.19
CA HIS A 140 -7.46 -5.90 -23.02
C HIS A 140 -7.40 -5.08 -24.31
N ALA A 141 -6.22 -4.94 -24.91
CA ALA A 141 -6.06 -4.19 -26.15
C ALA A 141 -6.88 -4.75 -27.31
N ARG A 142 -7.00 -6.08 -27.40
CA ARG A 142 -7.76 -6.77 -28.45
C ARG A 142 -9.27 -6.70 -28.25
N THR A 143 -9.74 -6.74 -26.99
CA THR A 143 -11.17 -6.92 -26.67
C THR A 143 -11.85 -5.66 -26.15
N GLY A 144 -11.11 -4.71 -25.62
CA GLY A 144 -11.63 -3.56 -24.89
C GLY A 144 -12.19 -3.89 -23.51
N ALA A 145 -12.08 -5.15 -23.04
CA ALA A 145 -12.54 -5.55 -21.71
C ALA A 145 -11.62 -4.97 -20.63
N LEU A 146 -12.18 -4.53 -19.51
CA LEU A 146 -11.41 -3.95 -18.40
C LEU A 146 -10.70 -5.02 -17.56
N ILE A 147 -9.45 -4.77 -17.20
CA ILE A 147 -8.71 -5.63 -16.29
C ILE A 147 -9.09 -5.25 -14.87
N VAL A 148 -9.88 -6.09 -14.20
CA VAL A 148 -10.26 -5.90 -12.79
C VAL A 148 -9.42 -6.83 -11.93
N TYR A 149 -8.84 -6.28 -10.89
CA TYR A 149 -8.02 -7.03 -9.95
C TYR A 149 -8.10 -6.42 -8.54
N THR A 150 -7.65 -7.16 -7.55
CA THR A 150 -7.49 -6.65 -6.20
C THR A 150 -6.04 -6.79 -5.77
N SER A 151 -5.60 -5.91 -4.90
CA SER A 151 -4.33 -6.04 -4.17
C SER A 151 -4.59 -6.54 -2.75
N ALA A 152 -3.54 -6.63 -1.95
CA ALA A 152 -3.65 -6.90 -0.52
C ALA A 152 -4.52 -5.86 0.23
N ASP A 153 -4.63 -4.66 -0.34
CA ASP A 153 -5.39 -3.53 0.23
C ASP A 153 -6.91 -3.64 0.00
N SER A 154 -7.40 -4.74 -0.55
CA SER A 154 -8.84 -4.99 -0.80
C SER A 154 -9.54 -3.98 -1.71
N VAL A 155 -8.77 -3.17 -2.44
CA VAL A 155 -9.29 -2.13 -3.31
C VAL A 155 -9.74 -2.74 -4.64
N PHE A 156 -10.90 -2.31 -5.15
CA PHE A 156 -11.35 -2.64 -6.49
C PHE A 156 -10.52 -1.83 -7.49
N GLN A 157 -9.57 -2.48 -8.15
CA GLN A 157 -8.65 -1.85 -9.07
C GLN A 157 -9.00 -2.17 -10.51
N ILE A 158 -8.89 -1.15 -11.38
CA ILE A 158 -9.10 -1.28 -12.82
C ILE A 158 -7.82 -0.82 -13.52
N ALA A 159 -7.26 -1.68 -14.37
CA ALA A 159 -6.22 -1.30 -15.30
C ALA A 159 -6.79 -1.26 -16.73
N ALA A 160 -6.51 -0.18 -17.45
CA ALA A 160 -6.91 0.01 -18.83
C ALA A 160 -5.89 0.88 -19.58
N ASN A 161 -5.79 0.69 -20.88
CA ASN A 161 -5.02 1.57 -21.75
C ASN A 161 -5.88 2.79 -22.12
N GLU A 162 -5.37 3.99 -21.88
CA GLU A 162 -6.10 5.25 -22.14
C GLU A 162 -6.46 5.49 -23.61
N ALA A 163 -5.75 4.85 -24.56
CA ALA A 163 -6.11 4.89 -25.97
C ALA A 163 -7.36 4.02 -26.29
N ILE A 164 -7.74 3.10 -25.39
CA ILE A 164 -8.88 2.20 -25.54
C ILE A 164 -10.04 2.67 -24.67
N VAL A 165 -9.75 2.98 -23.41
CA VAL A 165 -10.70 3.56 -22.46
C VAL A 165 -10.15 4.92 -22.00
N PRO A 166 -10.58 6.01 -22.60
CA PRO A 166 -10.10 7.34 -22.25
C PRO A 166 -10.32 7.65 -20.77
N VAL A 167 -9.37 8.36 -20.15
CA VAL A 167 -9.40 8.69 -18.70
C VAL A 167 -10.75 9.31 -18.26
N PRO A 168 -11.36 10.27 -18.99
CA PRO A 168 -12.68 10.78 -18.59
C PRO A 168 -13.75 9.68 -18.51
N LYS A 169 -13.71 8.71 -19.43
CA LYS A 169 -14.67 7.59 -19.44
C LYS A 169 -14.45 6.60 -18.29
N LEU A 170 -13.21 6.47 -17.84
CA LEU A 170 -12.89 5.62 -16.69
C LEU A 170 -13.45 6.19 -15.37
N TYR A 171 -13.62 7.51 -15.30
CA TYR A 171 -14.14 8.21 -14.10
C TYR A 171 -15.66 8.41 -14.10
N GLU A 172 -16.38 8.09 -15.15
CA GLU A 172 -17.86 8.06 -15.21
C GLU A 172 -18.43 6.82 -14.49
#